data_05147732d5f48ba2e0367b90f3ff578e
#
_entry.id   05147732d5f48ba2e0367b90f3ff578e
#
_cell.length_a   1.000
_cell.length_b   1.000
_cell.length_c   1.000
_cell.angle_alpha   90.00
_cell.angle_beta   90.00
_cell.angle_gamma   90.00
#
_symmetry.space_group_name_H-M   'P 1'
#
loop_
_entity.id
_entity.type
_entity.pdbx_description
1 polymer ?
#
loop_
_entity_poly.entity_id
_entity_poly.type
_entity_poly.pdbx_seq_one_letter_code
_entity_poly.pdbx_strand_id
1 'polypeptide(L)'
;MTYVNAFSFKSEQSLPQMLAVLRGLGTWRWLERDNDRWGEYISASALPDPDWEIVKIFVEPDHFAINIVFESDDADAQPRFDAALDTIFRVVLPAIEAREITETDTYE
;
A
#
# COMPACT_ATOMS: atom_id res chain seq x y z
N MET A 1 15.76 -8.91 8.02
CA MET A 1 15.43 -9.25 6.62
C MET A 1 14.34 -8.33 6.10
N THR A 2 14.45 -7.90 4.86
CA THR A 2 13.48 -6.99 4.26
C THR A 2 12.62 -7.74 3.26
N TYR A 3 11.30 -7.61 3.42
CA TYR A 3 10.31 -8.17 2.51
C TYR A 3 9.72 -7.01 1.71
N VAL A 4 9.78 -7.08 0.39
CA VAL A 4 9.34 -5.98 -0.48
C VAL A 4 8.55 -6.53 -1.66
N ASN A 5 7.47 -5.84 -2.00
CA ASN A 5 6.73 -6.13 -3.23
C ASN A 5 6.10 -4.85 -3.76
N ALA A 6 5.94 -4.76 -5.06
CA ALA A 6 5.38 -3.57 -5.69
C ALA A 6 4.54 -3.94 -6.90
N PHE A 7 3.48 -3.16 -7.12
CA PHE A 7 2.54 -3.37 -8.22
C PHE A 7 2.13 -2.03 -8.82
N SER A 8 1.91 -2.01 -10.12
CA SER A 8 1.25 -0.90 -10.79
C SER A 8 -0.22 -1.27 -11.04
N PHE A 9 -1.08 -0.28 -11.06
CA PHE A 9 -2.50 -0.48 -11.35
C PHE A 9 -3.13 0.79 -11.87
N LYS A 10 -4.32 0.65 -12.44
CA LYS A 10 -5.13 1.78 -12.88
C LYS A 10 -6.41 1.84 -12.05
N SER A 11 -6.94 3.03 -11.85
CA SER A 11 -8.21 3.25 -11.16
C SER A 11 -8.82 4.55 -11.60
N GLU A 12 -10.15 4.60 -11.61
CA GLU A 12 -10.89 5.82 -11.88
C GLU A 12 -10.96 6.74 -10.64
N GLN A 13 -10.63 6.20 -9.47
CA GLN A 13 -10.63 6.99 -8.23
C GLN A 13 -9.37 7.87 -8.15
N SER A 14 -9.53 9.07 -7.61
CA SER A 14 -8.40 9.92 -7.25
C SER A 14 -7.80 9.45 -5.93
N LEU A 15 -6.59 9.93 -5.62
CA LEU A 15 -5.94 9.60 -4.35
C LEU A 15 -6.80 9.98 -3.14
N PRO A 16 -7.42 11.19 -3.07
CA PRO A 16 -8.31 11.51 -1.96
C PRO A 16 -9.53 10.60 -1.86
N GLN A 17 -10.09 10.15 -2.99
CA GLN A 17 -11.20 9.20 -3.00
C GLN A 17 -10.77 7.85 -2.45
N MET A 18 -9.60 7.37 -2.88
CA MET A 18 -9.02 6.12 -2.35
C MET A 18 -8.84 6.20 -0.84
N LEU A 19 -8.29 7.31 -0.35
CA LEU A 19 -8.07 7.52 1.08
C LEU A 19 -9.37 7.45 1.87
N ALA A 20 -10.43 8.09 1.38
CA ALA A 20 -11.74 8.07 2.04
C ALA A 20 -12.31 6.65 2.11
N VAL A 21 -12.22 5.91 1.01
CA VAL A 21 -12.71 4.53 0.93
C VAL A 21 -11.92 3.64 1.89
N LEU A 22 -10.59 3.73 1.87
CA LEU A 22 -9.73 2.88 2.68
C LEU A 22 -9.88 3.15 4.18
N ARG A 23 -10.08 4.41 4.56
CA ARG A 23 -10.36 4.76 5.95
C ARG A 23 -11.67 4.16 6.44
N GLY A 24 -12.65 4.03 5.56
CA GLY A 24 -13.95 3.44 5.89
C GLY A 24 -13.90 1.93 6.12
N LEU A 25 -12.86 1.25 5.63
CA LEU A 25 -12.74 -0.21 5.78
C LEU A 25 -12.36 -0.64 7.20
N GLY A 26 -11.66 0.21 7.94
CA GLY A 26 -11.20 -0.14 9.28
C GLY A 26 -10.10 -1.21 9.34
N THR A 27 -9.50 -1.54 8.21
CA THR A 27 -8.51 -2.61 8.12
C THR A 27 -7.13 -2.17 8.61
N TRP A 28 -6.66 -1.05 8.10
CA TRP A 28 -5.39 -0.44 8.48
C TRP A 28 -5.61 1.04 8.72
N ARG A 29 -4.63 1.68 9.34
CA ARG A 29 -4.65 3.11 9.55
C ARG A 29 -4.01 3.80 8.35
N TRP A 30 -4.83 4.50 7.55
CA TRP A 30 -4.38 5.20 6.37
C TRP A 30 -4.16 6.68 6.64
N LEU A 31 -3.04 7.20 6.16
CA LEU A 31 -2.64 8.59 6.35
C LEU A 31 -2.29 9.22 5.00
N GLU A 32 -2.66 10.49 4.87
CA GLU A 32 -2.23 11.31 3.74
C GLU A 32 -0.81 11.81 4.02
N ARG A 33 0.05 11.72 3.01
CA ARG A 33 1.45 12.13 3.11
C ARG A 33 1.81 13.02 1.93
N ASP A 34 2.82 13.85 2.11
CA ASP A 34 3.42 14.67 1.08
C ASP A 34 4.93 14.64 1.27
N ASN A 35 5.65 14.46 0.16
CA ASN A 35 7.08 14.28 0.19
C ASN A 35 7.70 14.99 -1.02
N ASP A 36 8.81 15.71 -0.83
CA ASP A 36 9.48 16.46 -1.89
C ASP A 36 9.96 15.57 -3.05
N ARG A 37 10.24 14.31 -2.75
CA ARG A 37 10.74 13.35 -3.74
C ARG A 37 9.62 12.69 -4.53
N TRP A 38 8.51 12.33 -3.85
CA TRP A 38 7.43 11.52 -4.42
C TRP A 38 6.12 12.27 -4.61
N GLY A 39 6.03 13.51 -4.10
CA GLY A 39 4.77 14.25 -4.11
C GLY A 39 3.78 13.68 -3.10
N GLU A 40 2.50 13.81 -3.43
CA GLU A 40 1.43 13.30 -2.59
C GLU A 40 1.30 11.79 -2.70
N TYR A 41 1.14 11.12 -1.57
CA TYR A 41 0.88 9.69 -1.50
C TYR A 41 0.08 9.39 -0.24
N ILE A 42 -0.46 8.17 -0.16
CA ILE A 42 -1.11 7.70 1.06
C ILE A 42 -0.36 6.48 1.57
N SER A 43 -0.34 6.33 2.88
CA SER A 43 0.35 5.21 3.51
C SER A 43 -0.49 4.56 4.57
N ALA A 44 -0.25 3.28 4.81
CA ALA A 44 -0.90 2.52 5.87
C ALA A 44 0.13 1.89 6.77
N SER A 45 -0.14 1.95 8.07
CA SER A 45 0.66 1.29 9.09
C SER A 45 -0.03 0.00 9.49
N ALA A 46 0.74 -1.09 9.54
CA ALA A 46 0.21 -2.37 10.01
C ALA A 46 0.10 -2.34 11.53
N LEU A 47 -1.00 -2.87 12.03
CA LEU A 47 -1.14 -3.13 13.45
C LEU A 47 -0.28 -4.36 13.81
N PRO A 48 0.32 -4.41 14.99
CA PRO A 48 0.17 -3.51 16.13
C PRO A 48 1.16 -2.34 16.20
N ASP A 49 2.07 -2.19 15.25
CA ASP A 49 3.08 -1.12 15.32
C ASP A 49 2.64 0.09 14.49
N PRO A 50 2.10 1.15 15.13
CA PRO A 50 1.57 2.31 14.40
C PRO A 50 2.64 3.19 13.76
N ASP A 51 3.90 2.99 14.08
CA ASP A 51 5.00 3.80 13.54
C ASP A 51 5.54 3.25 12.23
N TRP A 52 5.11 2.06 11.82
CA TRP A 52 5.57 1.43 10.59
C TRP A 52 4.64 1.73 9.43
N GLU A 53 5.18 2.39 8.43
CA GLU A 53 4.50 2.61 7.16
C GLU A 53 4.89 1.47 6.23
N ILE A 54 4.05 0.47 6.12
CA ILE A 54 4.37 -0.71 5.33
C ILE A 54 3.77 -0.69 3.94
N VAL A 55 2.66 0.01 3.75
CA VAL A 55 1.99 0.08 2.45
C VAL A 55 1.90 1.54 2.01
N LYS A 56 2.28 1.81 0.76
CA LYS A 56 2.22 3.16 0.19
C LYS A 56 1.59 3.10 -1.18
N ILE A 57 0.72 4.06 -1.48
CA ILE A 57 0.12 4.22 -2.81
C ILE A 57 0.54 5.57 -3.36
N PHE A 58 1.18 5.55 -4.52
CA PHE A 58 1.71 6.73 -5.21
C PHE A 58 0.95 7.00 -6.48
N VAL A 59 0.90 8.29 -6.86
CA VAL A 59 0.37 8.72 -8.14
C VAL A 59 1.50 8.80 -9.15
N GLU A 60 1.33 8.15 -10.29
CA GLU A 60 2.21 8.24 -11.44
C GLU A 60 1.47 8.95 -12.59
N PRO A 61 2.16 9.37 -13.66
CA PRO A 61 1.50 10.18 -14.72
C PRO A 61 0.27 9.54 -15.36
N ASP A 62 0.26 8.22 -15.53
CA ASP A 62 -0.82 7.51 -16.23
C ASP A 62 -1.36 6.29 -15.44
N HIS A 63 -0.90 6.10 -14.22
CA HIS A 63 -1.31 4.96 -13.39
C HIS A 63 -1.00 5.26 -11.93
N PHE A 64 -1.24 4.26 -11.08
CA PHE A 64 -0.89 4.30 -9.67
C PHE A 64 0.11 3.20 -9.37
N ALA A 65 0.88 3.38 -8.31
CA ALA A 65 1.77 2.35 -7.81
C ALA A 65 1.47 2.07 -6.35
N ILE A 66 1.46 0.80 -5.98
CA ILE A 66 1.35 0.39 -4.57
C ILE A 66 2.56 -0.45 -4.23
N ASN A 67 3.18 -0.16 -3.10
CA ASN A 67 4.25 -1.02 -2.59
C ASN A 67 3.99 -1.40 -1.15
N ILE A 68 4.60 -2.50 -0.77
CA ILE A 68 4.63 -2.95 0.62
C ILE A 68 6.08 -3.23 0.97
N VAL A 69 6.53 -2.64 2.08
CA VAL A 69 7.88 -2.86 2.62
C VAL A 69 7.74 -3.27 4.08
N PHE A 70 8.36 -4.38 4.42
CA PHE A 70 8.30 -4.92 5.77
C PHE A 70 9.68 -5.41 6.17
N GLU A 71 10.23 -4.84 7.23
CA GLU A 71 11.55 -5.22 7.73
C GLU A 71 11.40 -5.83 9.12
N SER A 72 11.87 -7.06 9.28
CA SER A 72 11.80 -7.76 10.55
C SER A 72 12.74 -8.97 10.55
N ASP A 73 13.29 -9.26 11.71
CA ASP A 73 14.07 -10.49 11.96
C ASP A 73 13.28 -11.52 12.75
N ASP A 74 12.00 -11.25 13.02
CA ASP A 74 11.15 -12.18 13.76
C ASP A 74 10.85 -13.44 12.95
N ALA A 75 10.68 -14.55 13.64
CA ALA A 75 10.38 -15.83 13.00
C ALA A 75 9.02 -15.83 12.29
N ASP A 76 8.09 -14.97 12.72
CA ASP A 76 6.76 -14.86 12.14
C ASP A 76 6.66 -13.76 11.06
N ALA A 77 7.78 -13.19 10.63
CA ALA A 77 7.77 -12.09 9.66
C ALA A 77 7.18 -12.50 8.31
N GLN A 78 7.57 -13.67 7.78
CA GLN A 78 7.07 -14.14 6.49
C GLN A 78 5.55 -14.35 6.49
N PRO A 79 4.95 -15.05 7.48
CA PRO A 79 3.49 -15.16 7.53
C PRO A 79 2.78 -13.81 7.66
N ARG A 80 3.35 -12.87 8.40
CA ARG A 80 2.78 -11.52 8.53
C ARG A 80 2.82 -10.76 7.21
N PHE A 81 3.93 -10.87 6.48
CA PHE A 81 4.06 -10.25 5.16
C PHE A 81 3.04 -10.85 4.18
N ASP A 82 2.93 -12.18 4.17
CA ASP A 82 1.97 -12.87 3.31
C ASP A 82 0.53 -12.48 3.62
N ALA A 83 0.20 -12.32 4.90
CA ALA A 83 -1.12 -11.87 5.33
C ALA A 83 -1.39 -10.43 4.86
N ALA A 84 -0.39 -9.56 4.91
CA ALA A 84 -0.54 -8.19 4.42
C ALA A 84 -0.74 -8.15 2.91
N LEU A 85 0.00 -8.95 2.15
CA LEU A 85 -0.21 -9.08 0.71
C LEU A 85 -1.61 -9.58 0.39
N ASP A 86 -2.09 -10.58 1.13
CA ASP A 86 -3.44 -11.09 0.96
C ASP A 86 -4.48 -10.00 1.18
N THR A 87 -4.30 -9.18 2.20
CA THR A 87 -5.18 -8.05 2.49
C THR A 87 -5.16 -7.03 1.34
N ILE A 88 -3.99 -6.75 0.77
CA ILE A 88 -3.88 -5.86 -0.38
C ILE A 88 -4.74 -6.38 -1.53
N PHE A 89 -4.61 -7.64 -1.90
CA PHE A 89 -5.31 -8.21 -3.04
C PHE A 89 -6.80 -8.44 -2.80
N ARG A 90 -7.19 -8.79 -1.58
CA ARG A 90 -8.60 -9.13 -1.28
C ARG A 90 -9.42 -7.94 -0.83
N VAL A 91 -8.80 -6.96 -0.20
CA VAL A 91 -9.52 -5.84 0.43
C VAL A 91 -9.16 -4.50 -0.19
N VAL A 92 -7.85 -4.17 -0.22
CA VAL A 92 -7.41 -2.83 -0.62
C VAL A 92 -7.65 -2.58 -2.11
N LEU A 93 -7.10 -3.40 -2.98
CA LEU A 93 -7.22 -3.20 -4.42
C LEU A 93 -8.66 -3.24 -4.92
N PRO A 94 -9.52 -4.18 -4.47
CA PRO A 94 -10.93 -4.12 -4.85
C PRO A 94 -11.65 -2.85 -4.37
N ALA A 95 -11.35 -2.38 -3.16
CA ALA A 95 -12.00 -1.19 -2.60
C ALA A 95 -11.71 0.06 -3.40
N ILE A 96 -10.50 0.19 -3.94
CA ILE A 96 -10.10 1.34 -4.75
C ILE A 96 -10.35 1.09 -6.25
N GLU A 97 -11.04 0.02 -6.59
CA GLU A 97 -11.41 -0.34 -7.96
C GLU A 97 -10.19 -0.44 -8.88
N ALA A 98 -9.12 -1.05 -8.36
CA ALA A 98 -7.90 -1.25 -9.12
C ALA A 98 -8.09 -2.25 -10.24
N ARG A 99 -7.50 -1.94 -11.40
CA ARG A 99 -7.52 -2.80 -12.59
C ARG A 99 -6.14 -2.79 -13.25
N GLU A 100 -5.92 -3.73 -14.15
CA GLU A 100 -4.64 -3.87 -14.87
C GLU A 100 -3.46 -3.94 -13.89
N ILE A 101 -3.61 -4.78 -12.87
CA ILE A 101 -2.62 -4.91 -11.80
C ILE A 101 -1.44 -5.71 -12.33
N THR A 102 -0.24 -5.13 -12.25
CA THR A 102 0.99 -5.75 -12.74
C THR A 102 2.08 -5.62 -11.68
N GLU A 103 2.76 -6.73 -11.40
CA GLU A 103 3.92 -6.69 -10.51
C GLU A 103 5.05 -5.89 -11.16
N THR A 104 5.70 -5.02 -10.40
CA THR A 104 6.77 -4.16 -10.87
C THR A 104 7.99 -4.28 -9.97
N ASP A 105 9.11 -3.70 -10.42
CA ASP A 105 10.27 -3.55 -9.56
C ASP A 105 9.96 -2.55 -8.45
N THR A 106 10.58 -2.78 -7.29
CA THR A 106 10.34 -1.94 -6.12
C THR A 106 10.89 -0.54 -6.31
N TYR A 107 10.14 0.45 -5.83
CA TYR A 107 10.61 1.83 -5.78
C TYR A 107 11.54 1.99 -4.57
N GLU A 108 12.64 2.62 -4.81
CA GLU A 108 13.57 2.98 -3.75
C GLU A 108 13.67 4.48 -3.59
#